data_bc3f4ca0230a79f1ad265e8132c93f49
#
_entry.id   bc3f4ca0230a79f1ad265e8132c93f49
#
_cell.length_a   1.000
_cell.length_b   1.000
_cell.length_c   1.000
_cell.angle_alpha   90.00
_cell.angle_beta   90.00
_cell.angle_gamma   90.00
#
_symmetry.space_group_name_H-M   'P 1'
#
loop_
_entity.id
_entity.type
_entity.pdbx_description
1 polymer ?
#
loop_
_entity_poly.entity_id
_entity_poly.type
_entity_poly.pdbx_seq_one_letter_code
_entity_poly.pdbx_strand_id
1 'polypeptide(L)'
;MEASVSPVSDDTTSLLAALYNMDFLKLGAFFVLNFIGGYLIYASIFAAIAASVNEQEDSQQFMLPVTLLLVFAMYAAIASADNPDGPLAVWCSMIPLTSPVVMMVRLSFDAPMWQLILSLCILYGTALGLIWTAGKIYRVGILMYGKKPSLKEMFRWILYK
;
A
#
# COMPACT_ATOMS: atom_id res chain seq x y z
N MET A 1 43.10 19.51 -32.33
CA MET A 1 41.79 18.88 -32.60
C MET A 1 41.51 17.94 -31.44
N GLU A 2 41.09 18.53 -30.32
CA GLU A 2 40.78 17.80 -29.08
C GLU A 2 39.35 17.30 -29.21
N ALA A 3 39.18 15.97 -29.23
CA ALA A 3 37.90 15.34 -29.18
C ALA A 3 37.30 15.56 -27.77
N SER A 4 36.28 16.36 -27.71
CA SER A 4 35.43 16.51 -26.51
C SER A 4 34.84 15.15 -26.16
N VAL A 5 35.39 14.50 -25.15
CA VAL A 5 34.81 13.31 -24.51
C VAL A 5 33.50 13.72 -23.95
N SER A 6 32.42 13.15 -24.46
CA SER A 6 31.05 13.46 -24.11
C SER A 6 30.75 13.13 -22.64
N PRO A 7 29.91 13.91 -21.91
CA PRO A 7 29.57 13.72 -20.51
C PRO A 7 28.73 12.47 -20.19
N VAL A 8 28.46 11.61 -21.19
CA VAL A 8 27.64 10.38 -21.04
C VAL A 8 28.36 9.29 -20.23
N SER A 9 29.70 9.32 -20.15
CA SER A 9 30.46 8.30 -19.41
C SER A 9 30.40 8.51 -17.87
N ASP A 10 30.27 9.77 -17.41
CA ASP A 10 30.24 10.07 -15.97
C ASP A 10 28.88 9.71 -15.35
N ASP A 11 27.77 9.89 -16.07
CA ASP A 11 26.44 9.53 -15.61
C ASP A 11 26.26 8.02 -15.49
N THR A 12 26.79 7.24 -16.43
CA THR A 12 26.69 5.77 -16.37
C THR A 12 27.56 5.17 -15.28
N THR A 13 28.72 5.72 -15.02
CA THR A 13 29.60 5.29 -13.91
C THR A 13 29.02 5.67 -12.54
N SER A 14 28.40 6.82 -12.43
CA SER A 14 27.71 7.23 -11.19
C SER A 14 26.48 6.39 -10.90
N LEU A 15 25.69 6.04 -11.92
CA LEU A 15 24.56 5.13 -11.79
C LEU A 15 24.98 3.72 -11.38
N LEU A 16 26.05 3.18 -12.00
CA LEU A 16 26.60 1.87 -11.65
C LEU A 16 27.15 1.87 -10.23
N ALA A 17 27.84 2.91 -9.78
CA ALA A 17 28.31 3.04 -8.42
C ALA A 17 27.16 3.15 -7.39
N ALA A 18 26.10 3.87 -7.72
CA ALA A 18 24.90 3.96 -6.90
C ALA A 18 24.21 2.59 -6.78
N LEU A 19 24.08 1.84 -7.88
CA LEU A 19 23.52 0.49 -7.86
C LEU A 19 24.38 -0.49 -7.05
N TYR A 20 25.71 -0.38 -7.13
CA TYR A 20 26.62 -1.27 -6.42
C TYR A 20 26.61 -1.05 -4.90
N ASN A 21 26.31 0.19 -4.46
CA ASN A 21 26.21 0.54 -3.07
C ASN A 21 24.81 0.29 -2.44
N MET A 22 23.82 -0.10 -3.25
CA MET A 22 22.50 -0.43 -2.74
C MET A 22 22.50 -1.78 -2.04
N ASP A 23 22.02 -1.81 -0.80
CA ASP A 23 21.78 -3.04 -0.03
C ASP A 23 20.58 -3.80 -0.61
N PHE A 24 20.83 -4.55 -1.71
CA PHE A 24 19.78 -5.32 -2.39
C PHE A 24 19.06 -6.30 -1.47
N LEU A 25 19.77 -6.83 -0.45
CA LEU A 25 19.17 -7.73 0.52
C LEU A 25 18.15 -6.99 1.39
N LYS A 26 18.50 -5.80 1.88
CA LYS A 26 17.62 -4.91 2.65
C LYS A 26 16.41 -4.51 1.80
N LEU A 27 16.66 -4.03 0.59
CA LEU A 27 15.61 -3.62 -0.35
C LEU A 27 14.63 -4.78 -0.64
N GLY A 28 15.16 -5.97 -0.94
CA GLY A 28 14.37 -7.16 -1.22
C GLY A 28 13.55 -7.63 -0.02
N ALA A 29 14.14 -7.66 1.17
CA ALA A 29 13.45 -8.06 2.39
C ALA A 29 12.28 -7.10 2.71
N PHE A 30 12.52 -5.81 2.69
CA PHE A 30 11.47 -4.80 2.93
C PHE A 30 10.41 -4.79 1.82
N PHE A 31 10.81 -5.03 0.55
CA PHE A 31 9.87 -5.19 -0.55
C PHE A 31 8.89 -6.34 -0.29
N VAL A 32 9.40 -7.52 0.04
CA VAL A 32 8.56 -8.70 0.30
C VAL A 32 7.63 -8.46 1.49
N LEU A 33 8.14 -7.87 2.58
CA LEU A 33 7.34 -7.56 3.76
C LEU A 33 6.23 -6.55 3.44
N ASN A 34 6.54 -5.46 2.77
CA ASN A 34 5.52 -4.46 2.37
C ASN A 34 4.52 -5.02 1.37
N PHE A 35 4.98 -5.86 0.42
CA PHE A 35 4.11 -6.50 -0.55
C PHE A 35 3.10 -7.44 0.13
N ILE A 36 3.56 -8.31 1.03
CA ILE A 36 2.69 -9.22 1.79
C ILE A 36 1.71 -8.42 2.66
N GLY A 37 2.18 -7.41 3.38
CA GLY A 37 1.32 -6.56 4.20
C GLY A 37 0.27 -5.82 3.39
N GLY A 38 0.64 -5.23 2.27
CA GLY A 38 -0.28 -4.59 1.32
C GLY A 38 -1.29 -5.57 0.74
N TYR A 39 -0.83 -6.73 0.30
CA TYR A 39 -1.70 -7.80 -0.20
C TYR A 39 -2.76 -8.20 0.84
N LEU A 40 -2.36 -8.40 2.10
CA LEU A 40 -3.29 -8.76 3.18
C LEU A 40 -4.34 -7.69 3.44
N ILE A 41 -3.97 -6.41 3.40
CA ILE A 41 -4.89 -5.28 3.56
C ILE A 41 -5.93 -5.27 2.43
N TYR A 42 -5.48 -5.25 1.19
CA TYR A 42 -6.39 -5.16 0.04
C TYR A 42 -7.22 -6.43 -0.14
N ALA A 43 -6.64 -7.60 0.06
CA ALA A 43 -7.37 -8.86 0.05
C ALA A 43 -8.48 -8.89 1.10
N SER A 44 -8.22 -8.39 2.30
CA SER A 44 -9.22 -8.31 3.38
C SER A 44 -10.36 -7.35 3.04
N ILE A 45 -10.04 -6.19 2.45
CA ILE A 45 -11.05 -5.22 2.01
C ILE A 45 -11.92 -5.83 0.90
N PHE A 46 -11.31 -6.41 -0.13
CA PHE A 46 -12.06 -7.02 -1.23
C PHE A 46 -12.87 -8.25 -0.78
N ALA A 47 -12.34 -9.04 0.16
CA ALA A 47 -13.10 -10.14 0.75
C ALA A 47 -14.33 -9.66 1.52
N ALA A 48 -14.19 -8.57 2.29
CA ALA A 48 -15.31 -7.96 3.00
C ALA A 48 -16.37 -7.40 2.04
N ILE A 49 -15.95 -6.73 0.96
CA ILE A 49 -16.84 -6.24 -0.09
C ILE A 49 -17.57 -7.42 -0.75
N ALA A 50 -16.83 -8.43 -1.20
CA ALA A 50 -17.41 -9.60 -1.87
C ALA A 50 -18.42 -10.36 -1.00
N ALA A 51 -18.15 -10.45 0.31
CA ALA A 51 -19.09 -11.08 1.27
C ALA A 51 -20.37 -10.27 1.53
N SER A 52 -20.34 -8.98 1.21
CA SER A 52 -21.43 -8.04 1.52
C SER A 52 -22.34 -7.76 0.34
N VAL A 53 -21.94 -8.10 -0.89
CA VAL A 53 -22.61 -7.70 -2.12
C VAL A 53 -23.27 -8.92 -2.79
N ASN A 54 -24.51 -8.75 -3.22
CA ASN A 54 -25.29 -9.81 -3.91
C ASN A 54 -25.27 -9.65 -5.43
N GLU A 55 -25.08 -8.44 -5.94
CA GLU A 55 -25.12 -8.14 -7.37
C GLU A 55 -23.76 -7.57 -7.83
N GLN A 56 -23.35 -7.89 -9.05
CA GLN A 56 -22.07 -7.47 -9.60
C GLN A 56 -21.97 -5.95 -9.79
N GLU A 57 -23.08 -5.27 -10.04
CA GLU A 57 -23.14 -3.81 -10.17
C GLU A 57 -22.87 -3.10 -8.85
N ASP A 58 -23.42 -3.62 -7.76
CA ASP A 58 -23.16 -3.07 -6.41
C ASP A 58 -21.68 -3.25 -6.03
N SER A 59 -21.06 -4.38 -6.43
CA SER A 59 -19.64 -4.65 -6.19
C SER A 59 -18.73 -3.55 -6.76
N GLN A 60 -19.00 -3.09 -7.98
CA GLN A 60 -18.22 -2.04 -8.63
C GLN A 60 -18.28 -0.70 -7.88
N GLN A 61 -19.44 -0.34 -7.32
CA GLN A 61 -19.59 0.88 -6.55
C GLN A 61 -18.75 0.87 -5.28
N PHE A 62 -18.63 -0.28 -4.60
CA PHE A 62 -17.81 -0.43 -3.41
C PHE A 62 -16.31 -0.52 -3.72
N MET A 63 -15.93 -0.98 -4.92
CA MET A 63 -14.54 -1.03 -5.37
C MET A 63 -13.98 0.35 -5.77
N LEU A 64 -14.84 1.27 -6.24
CA LEU A 64 -14.42 2.61 -6.68
C LEU A 64 -13.59 3.38 -5.65
N PRO A 65 -14.01 3.53 -4.37
CA PRO A 65 -13.22 4.27 -3.40
C PRO A 65 -11.87 3.61 -3.11
N VAL A 66 -11.79 2.27 -3.15
CA VAL A 66 -10.53 1.54 -2.97
C VAL A 66 -9.59 1.78 -4.14
N THR A 67 -10.12 1.77 -5.36
CA THR A 67 -9.35 2.05 -6.59
C THR A 67 -8.84 3.50 -6.59
N LEU A 68 -9.67 4.47 -6.23
CA LEU A 68 -9.26 5.87 -6.12
C LEU A 68 -8.14 6.07 -5.10
N LEU A 69 -8.19 5.34 -3.99
CA LEU A 69 -7.14 5.38 -2.98
C LEU A 69 -5.82 4.78 -3.49
N LEU A 70 -5.87 3.70 -4.28
CA LEU A 70 -4.69 3.14 -4.95
C LEU A 70 -4.09 4.11 -5.96
N VAL A 71 -4.92 4.78 -6.75
CA VAL A 71 -4.48 5.83 -7.69
C VAL A 71 -3.81 6.97 -6.92
N PHE A 72 -4.40 7.41 -5.82
CA PHE A 72 -3.80 8.42 -4.94
C PHE A 72 -2.44 7.96 -4.38
N ALA A 73 -2.35 6.70 -3.93
CA ALA A 73 -1.09 6.13 -3.43
C ALA A 73 0.00 6.12 -4.51
N MET A 74 -0.37 5.84 -5.76
CA MET A 74 0.55 5.88 -6.90
C MET A 74 1.05 7.30 -7.18
N TYR A 75 0.16 8.31 -7.19
CA TYR A 75 0.56 9.70 -7.33
C TYR A 75 1.44 10.18 -6.17
N ALA A 76 1.09 9.80 -4.94
CA ALA A 76 1.90 10.12 -3.78
C ALA A 76 3.30 9.48 -3.85
N ALA A 77 3.41 8.27 -4.40
CA ALA A 77 4.69 7.60 -4.61
C ALA A 77 5.55 8.33 -5.66
N ILE A 78 4.95 8.75 -6.78
CA ILE A 78 5.66 9.54 -7.81
C ILE A 78 6.15 10.88 -7.22
N ALA A 79 5.28 11.61 -6.52
CA ALA A 79 5.65 12.85 -5.85
C ALA A 79 6.72 12.66 -4.75
N SER A 80 6.77 11.47 -4.13
CA SER A 80 7.78 11.12 -3.15
C SER A 80 9.15 10.84 -3.78
N ALA A 81 9.21 10.51 -5.06
CA ALA A 81 10.47 10.36 -5.78
C ALA A 81 11.18 11.71 -5.97
N ASP A 82 10.42 12.80 -6.16
CA ASP A 82 10.96 14.16 -6.29
C ASP A 82 11.41 14.72 -4.93
N ASN A 83 10.70 14.38 -3.84
CA ASN A 83 11.03 14.83 -2.49
C ASN A 83 10.75 13.72 -1.45
N PRO A 84 11.70 12.79 -1.25
CA PRO A 84 11.53 11.62 -0.40
C PRO A 84 11.30 11.94 1.08
N ASP A 85 11.85 13.05 1.57
CA ASP A 85 11.73 13.52 2.95
C ASP A 85 10.66 14.60 3.12
N GLY A 86 9.92 14.90 2.08
CA GLY A 86 8.82 15.83 2.12
C GLY A 86 7.69 15.38 3.04
N PRO A 87 6.89 16.32 3.58
CA PRO A 87 5.81 15.98 4.51
C PRO A 87 4.78 15.01 3.89
N LEU A 88 4.49 15.17 2.60
CA LEU A 88 3.60 14.27 1.87
C LEU A 88 4.14 12.84 1.83
N ALA A 89 5.42 12.67 1.48
CA ALA A 89 6.09 11.36 1.43
C ALA A 89 6.08 10.67 2.80
N VAL A 90 6.41 11.43 3.86
CA VAL A 90 6.43 10.90 5.24
C VAL A 90 5.03 10.48 5.69
N TRP A 91 4.02 11.33 5.53
CA TRP A 91 2.66 11.00 5.94
C TRP A 91 2.08 9.83 5.15
N CYS A 92 2.19 9.83 3.83
CA CYS A 92 1.67 8.75 2.99
C CYS A 92 2.41 7.42 3.22
N SER A 93 3.67 7.45 3.63
CA SER A 93 4.41 6.23 3.99
C SER A 93 4.00 5.64 5.35
N MET A 94 3.32 6.40 6.21
CA MET A 94 2.81 5.93 7.50
C MET A 94 1.36 5.45 7.43
N ILE A 95 0.58 5.93 6.46
CA ILE A 95 -0.80 5.48 6.26
C ILE A 95 -0.78 4.06 5.67
N PRO A 96 -1.37 3.05 6.36
CA PRO A 96 -1.20 1.64 5.97
C PRO A 96 -1.77 1.28 4.60
N LEU A 97 -2.74 2.05 4.08
CA LEU A 97 -3.30 1.81 2.76
C LEU A 97 -2.41 2.32 1.63
N THR A 98 -1.63 3.39 1.84
CA THR A 98 -0.71 3.96 0.85
C THR A 98 0.74 3.53 1.07
N SER A 99 1.07 3.13 2.30
CA SER A 99 2.40 2.74 2.74
C SER A 99 3.09 1.69 1.85
N PRO A 100 2.43 0.59 1.40
CA PRO A 100 3.11 -0.43 0.60
C PRO A 100 3.71 0.10 -0.70
N VAL A 101 3.12 1.16 -1.26
CA VAL A 101 3.60 1.77 -2.51
C VAL A 101 4.59 2.89 -2.22
N VAL A 102 4.23 3.85 -1.35
CA VAL A 102 5.04 5.05 -1.07
C VAL A 102 6.33 4.70 -0.34
N MET A 103 6.28 3.75 0.61
CA MET A 103 7.46 3.35 1.38
C MET A 103 8.50 2.66 0.51
N MET A 104 8.10 1.94 -0.55
CA MET A 104 9.02 1.33 -1.49
C MET A 104 9.86 2.38 -2.24
N VAL A 105 9.24 3.48 -2.66
CA VAL A 105 9.96 4.58 -3.29
C VAL A 105 10.94 5.21 -2.28
N ARG A 106 10.49 5.53 -1.07
CA ARG A 106 11.34 6.13 -0.04
C ARG A 106 12.50 5.24 0.41
N LEU A 107 12.30 3.92 0.40
CA LEU A 107 13.35 2.95 0.73
C LEU A 107 14.54 3.05 -0.23
N SER A 108 14.29 3.36 -1.50
CA SER A 108 15.34 3.57 -2.51
C SER A 108 16.15 4.86 -2.30
N PHE A 109 15.65 5.78 -1.47
CA PHE A 109 16.30 7.05 -1.10
C PHE A 109 16.79 7.07 0.36
N ASP A 110 17.18 5.92 0.90
CA ASP A 110 17.76 5.76 2.25
C ASP A 110 16.87 6.31 3.40
N ALA A 111 15.58 6.05 3.33
CA ALA A 111 14.68 6.40 4.43
C ALA A 111 15.17 5.83 5.78
N PRO A 112 15.04 6.58 6.88
CA PRO A 112 15.55 6.17 8.18
C PRO A 112 14.90 4.89 8.68
N MET A 113 15.70 3.96 9.20
CA MET A 113 15.30 2.60 9.59
C MET A 113 14.12 2.58 10.58
N TRP A 114 14.03 3.54 11.49
CA TRP A 114 12.93 3.63 12.45
C TRP A 114 11.57 3.87 11.77
N GLN A 115 11.54 4.65 10.66
CA GLN A 115 10.32 4.88 9.88
C GLN A 115 9.89 3.62 9.13
N LEU A 116 10.87 2.86 8.60
CA LEU A 116 10.61 1.58 7.93
C LEU A 116 9.95 0.58 8.88
N ILE A 117 10.53 0.42 10.07
CA ILE A 117 10.01 -0.50 11.09
C ILE A 117 8.63 -0.05 11.58
N LEU A 118 8.48 1.24 11.88
CA LEU A 118 7.20 1.81 12.33
C LEU A 118 6.10 1.62 11.29
N SER A 119 6.39 1.92 10.03
CA SER A 119 5.47 1.72 8.90
C SER A 119 5.03 0.27 8.77
N LEU A 120 5.96 -0.70 8.87
CA LEU A 120 5.63 -2.13 8.87
C LEU A 120 4.75 -2.53 10.06
N CYS A 121 5.06 -2.05 11.26
CA CYS A 121 4.24 -2.34 12.44
C CYS A 121 2.79 -1.84 12.28
N ILE A 122 2.61 -0.62 11.76
CA ILE A 122 1.30 -0.05 11.48
C ILE A 122 0.60 -0.84 10.36
N LEU A 123 1.32 -1.18 9.30
CA LEU A 123 0.82 -1.96 8.15
C LEU A 123 0.26 -3.31 8.60
N TYR A 124 1.05 -4.11 9.31
CA TYR A 124 0.63 -5.43 9.78
C TYR A 124 -0.42 -5.36 10.89
N GLY A 125 -0.34 -4.39 11.79
CA GLY A 125 -1.37 -4.14 12.80
C GLY A 125 -2.73 -3.84 12.16
N THR A 126 -2.74 -3.00 11.12
CA THR A 126 -3.96 -2.69 10.35
C THR A 126 -4.43 -3.89 9.55
N ALA A 127 -3.52 -4.65 8.92
CA ALA A 127 -3.86 -5.87 8.18
C ALA A 127 -4.58 -6.89 9.07
N LEU A 128 -4.06 -7.16 10.27
CA LEU A 128 -4.68 -8.06 11.23
C LEU A 128 -6.07 -7.56 11.67
N GLY A 129 -6.20 -6.27 11.92
CA GLY A 129 -7.49 -5.64 12.24
C GLY A 129 -8.51 -5.79 11.12
N LEU A 130 -8.09 -5.58 9.87
CA LEU A 130 -8.95 -5.75 8.68
C LEU A 130 -9.33 -7.21 8.44
N ILE A 131 -8.40 -8.16 8.60
CA ILE A 131 -8.68 -9.60 8.50
C ILE A 131 -9.74 -10.00 9.54
N TRP A 132 -9.60 -9.53 10.77
CA TRP A 132 -10.56 -9.81 11.82
C TRP A 132 -11.95 -9.22 11.52
N THR A 133 -12.02 -7.98 11.06
CA THR A 133 -13.29 -7.31 10.68
C THR A 133 -13.91 -7.96 9.43
N ALA A 134 -13.11 -8.29 8.41
CA ALA A 134 -13.57 -9.00 7.22
C ALA A 134 -14.15 -10.37 7.56
N GLY A 135 -13.49 -11.12 8.45
CA GLY A 135 -13.99 -12.41 8.94
C GLY A 135 -15.34 -12.30 9.67
N LYS A 136 -15.54 -11.20 10.41
CA LYS A 136 -16.79 -10.92 11.10
C LYS A 136 -17.92 -10.57 10.11
N ILE A 137 -17.62 -9.71 9.14
CA ILE A 137 -18.55 -9.34 8.06
C ILE A 137 -18.93 -10.58 7.25
N TYR A 138 -17.96 -11.42 6.88
CA TYR A 138 -18.20 -12.65 6.14
C TYR A 138 -19.16 -13.60 6.87
N ARG A 139 -18.97 -13.75 8.19
CA ARG A 139 -19.82 -14.62 9.01
C ARG A 139 -21.27 -14.15 9.08
N VAL A 140 -21.50 -12.83 9.12
CA VAL A 140 -22.83 -12.23 9.14
C VAL A 140 -23.43 -12.16 7.74
N GLY A 141 -22.64 -11.84 6.72
CA GLY A 141 -23.06 -11.71 5.32
C GLY A 141 -23.66 -13.00 4.75
N ILE A 142 -23.05 -14.15 5.04
CA ILE A 142 -23.59 -15.47 4.61
C ILE A 142 -24.97 -15.77 5.22
N LEU A 143 -25.25 -15.30 6.44
CA LEU A 143 -26.50 -15.55 7.12
C LEU A 143 -27.66 -14.65 6.67
N MET A 144 -27.34 -13.54 5.96
CA MET A 144 -28.33 -12.53 5.56
C MET A 144 -28.56 -12.49 4.03
N TYR A 145 -28.46 -13.61 3.35
CA TYR A 145 -28.72 -13.74 1.93
C TYR A 145 -30.11 -13.18 1.57
N GLY A 146 -30.18 -12.11 0.73
CA GLY A 146 -31.44 -11.56 0.21
C GLY A 146 -31.81 -10.13 0.59
N LYS A 147 -31.02 -9.41 1.42
CA LYS A 147 -31.21 -7.98 1.67
C LYS A 147 -30.03 -7.20 1.11
N LYS A 148 -30.28 -6.07 0.41
CA LYS A 148 -29.22 -5.15 -0.06
C LYS A 148 -28.57 -4.50 1.15
N PRO A 149 -27.31 -4.81 1.50
CA PRO A 149 -26.66 -4.19 2.63
C PRO A 149 -26.26 -2.75 2.30
N SER A 150 -26.58 -1.82 3.21
CA SER A 150 -26.04 -0.47 3.18
C SER A 150 -24.71 -0.43 3.91
N LEU A 151 -23.77 0.47 3.51
CA LEU A 151 -22.52 0.73 4.25
C LEU A 151 -22.75 0.94 5.75
N LYS A 152 -23.87 1.58 6.10
CA LYS A 152 -24.28 1.83 7.49
C LYS A 152 -24.61 0.54 8.27
N GLU A 153 -25.15 -0.45 7.59
CA GLU A 153 -25.45 -1.77 8.17
C GLU A 153 -24.20 -2.61 8.33
N MET A 154 -23.24 -2.52 7.39
CA MET A 154 -21.93 -3.18 7.50
C MET A 154 -21.16 -2.71 8.74
N PHE A 155 -21.14 -1.40 9.00
CA PHE A 155 -20.55 -0.86 10.23
C PHE A 155 -21.28 -1.33 11.50
N ARG A 156 -22.58 -1.52 11.43
CA ARG A 156 -23.39 -2.03 12.55
C ARG A 156 -23.10 -3.52 12.82
N TRP A 157 -22.76 -4.29 11.80
CA TRP A 157 -22.40 -5.72 11.95
C TRP A 157 -21.05 -5.92 12.64
N ILE A 158 -20.13 -4.98 12.50
CA ILE A 158 -18.85 -5.00 13.23
C ILE A 158 -19.09 -4.87 14.75
N LEU A 159 -20.11 -4.15 15.16
CA LEU A 159 -20.46 -3.90 16.58
C LEU A 159 -21.34 -5.00 17.18
N TYR A 160 -21.92 -5.89 16.39
CA TYR A 160 -22.77 -6.97 16.91
C TYR A 160 -21.91 -8.08 17.54
N LYS A 161 -22.28 -8.45 18.75
CA LYS A 161 -21.58 -9.46 19.56
C LYS A 161 -22.04 -10.85 19.21
#